data_9472bcea6154c627beb046c1d30a7123
#
_entry.id   9472bcea6154c627beb046c1d30a7123
#
_cell.length_a   1.000
_cell.length_b   1.000
_cell.length_c   1.000
_cell.angle_alpha   90.00
_cell.angle_beta   90.00
_cell.angle_gamma   90.00
#
_symmetry.space_group_name_H-M   'P 1'
#
loop_
_entity.id
_entity.type
_entity.pdbx_description
1 polymer ?
#
loop_
_entity_poly.entity_id
_entity_poly.type
_entity_poly.pdbx_seq_one_letter_code
_entity_poly.pdbx_strand_id
1 'polypeptide(L)'
;MREGEARALLAATASDFEARLLTDSDAVLGALTLAGPRLAFSLQRLSAARYTAQRCALVGDAAHVVHPLAGQGVNLGWLDAAALAQLCVQARASGEQLGAQRTLRAYERWRKGENQLMEFAIDAFNRLLAQGEGPLSVLARRALVMTNRSALLKRFFIGHALGQPPELTAWESDRAWQRR
;
A
#
# COMPACT_ATOMS: atom_id res chain seq x y z
N MET A 1 -8.08 3.76 14.75
CA MET A 1 -8.73 3.41 16.04
C MET A 1 -7.70 2.83 16.98
N ARG A 2 -7.71 3.19 18.25
CA ARG A 2 -6.79 2.63 19.27
C ARG A 2 -7.32 1.27 19.75
N GLU A 3 -6.44 0.41 20.23
CA GLU A 3 -6.81 -0.95 20.67
C GLU A 3 -7.90 -0.97 21.75
N GLY A 4 -7.83 -0.04 22.72
CA GLY A 4 -8.85 0.08 23.77
C GLY A 4 -10.23 0.45 23.22
N GLU A 5 -10.30 1.31 22.21
CA GLU A 5 -11.55 1.67 21.54
C GLU A 5 -12.13 0.50 20.76
N ALA A 6 -11.27 -0.26 20.07
CA ALA A 6 -11.70 -1.46 19.35
C ALA A 6 -12.29 -2.52 20.30
N ARG A 7 -11.65 -2.74 21.45
CA ARG A 7 -12.18 -3.64 22.49
C ARG A 7 -13.51 -3.16 23.05
N ALA A 8 -13.63 -1.86 23.33
CA ALA A 8 -14.89 -1.28 23.81
C ALA A 8 -16.02 -1.47 22.79
N LEU A 9 -15.75 -1.24 21.51
CA LEU A 9 -16.73 -1.45 20.44
C LEU A 9 -17.10 -2.91 20.22
N LEU A 10 -16.17 -3.84 20.43
CA LEU A 10 -16.48 -5.28 20.39
C LEU A 10 -17.39 -5.70 21.55
N ALA A 11 -17.19 -5.10 22.74
CA ALA A 11 -17.98 -5.40 23.94
C ALA A 11 -19.31 -4.64 24.02
N ALA A 12 -19.52 -3.59 23.23
CA ALA A 12 -20.73 -2.78 23.23
C ALA A 12 -21.97 -3.61 22.84
N THR A 13 -23.15 -3.18 23.22
CA THR A 13 -24.40 -3.75 22.70
C THR A 13 -24.53 -3.48 21.19
N ALA A 14 -25.41 -4.19 20.49
CA ALA A 14 -25.67 -3.90 19.06
C ALA A 14 -26.16 -2.45 18.89
N SER A 15 -27.11 -2.03 19.74
CA SER A 15 -27.68 -0.68 19.71
C SER A 15 -26.63 0.42 19.93
N ASP A 16 -25.74 0.24 20.92
CA ASP A 16 -24.68 1.23 21.20
C ASP A 16 -23.68 1.32 20.06
N PHE A 17 -23.35 0.18 19.45
CA PHE A 17 -22.46 0.12 18.30
C PHE A 17 -23.08 0.81 17.08
N GLU A 18 -24.36 0.56 16.79
CA GLU A 18 -25.11 1.18 15.70
C GLU A 18 -25.24 2.70 15.88
N ALA A 19 -25.54 3.15 17.11
CA ALA A 19 -25.58 4.58 17.45
C ALA A 19 -24.22 5.24 17.27
N ARG A 20 -23.14 4.55 17.65
CA ARG A 20 -21.77 5.05 17.43
C ARG A 20 -21.42 5.14 15.96
N LEU A 21 -21.76 4.13 15.14
CA LEU A 21 -21.57 4.16 13.70
C LEU A 21 -22.31 5.32 13.03
N LEU A 22 -23.56 5.55 13.43
CA LEU A 22 -24.36 6.67 12.92
C LEU A 22 -23.68 8.02 13.20
N THR A 23 -23.13 8.19 14.41
CA THR A 23 -22.41 9.40 14.81
C THR A 23 -21.08 9.54 14.04
N ASP A 24 -20.27 8.48 13.99
CA ASP A 24 -18.93 8.51 13.40
C ASP A 24 -18.98 8.64 11.87
N SER A 25 -20.12 8.30 11.24
CA SER A 25 -20.36 8.48 9.79
C SER A 25 -21.09 9.77 9.44
N ASP A 26 -21.28 10.70 10.39
CA ASP A 26 -22.09 11.92 10.21
C ASP A 26 -23.47 11.62 9.62
N ALA A 27 -24.02 10.44 9.91
CA ALA A 27 -25.30 9.93 9.41
C ALA A 27 -25.44 9.92 7.86
N VAL A 28 -24.33 10.01 7.12
CA VAL A 28 -24.32 10.06 5.63
C VAL A 28 -25.01 8.84 5.01
N LEU A 29 -24.90 7.68 5.67
CA LEU A 29 -25.49 6.42 5.22
C LEU A 29 -26.87 6.14 5.87
N GLY A 30 -27.38 7.04 6.72
CA GLY A 30 -28.58 6.80 7.51
C GLY A 30 -28.35 5.75 8.62
N ALA A 31 -29.46 5.24 9.18
CA ALA A 31 -29.40 4.22 10.21
C ALA A 31 -28.86 2.89 9.64
N LEU A 32 -27.84 2.37 10.28
CA LEU A 32 -27.21 1.09 9.91
C LEU A 32 -27.59 0.03 10.94
N THR A 33 -27.86 -1.20 10.50
CA THR A 33 -28.17 -2.33 11.37
C THR A 33 -27.06 -3.38 11.27
N LEU A 34 -26.64 -3.91 12.40
CA LEU A 34 -25.62 -4.94 12.46
C LEU A 34 -26.12 -6.25 11.85
N ALA A 35 -25.50 -6.68 10.74
CA ALA A 35 -25.88 -7.87 9.99
C ALA A 35 -25.14 -9.15 10.44
N GLY A 36 -24.12 -9.05 11.28
CA GLY A 36 -23.32 -10.20 11.70
C GLY A 36 -22.36 -9.90 12.84
N PRO A 37 -21.50 -10.84 13.22
CA PRO A 37 -20.55 -10.65 14.31
C PRO A 37 -19.52 -9.56 13.96
N ARG A 38 -19.16 -8.77 14.97
CA ARG A 38 -18.08 -7.79 14.86
C ARG A 38 -16.74 -8.49 15.01
N LEU A 39 -15.80 -8.12 14.15
CA LEU A 39 -14.43 -8.62 14.20
C LEU A 39 -13.46 -7.46 14.28
N ALA A 40 -12.37 -7.64 15.00
CA ALA A 40 -11.25 -6.70 15.05
C ALA A 40 -9.97 -7.40 14.64
N PHE A 41 -9.22 -6.75 13.76
CA PHE A 41 -7.92 -7.22 13.29
C PHE A 41 -6.85 -6.22 13.72
N SER A 42 -5.78 -6.73 14.30
CA SER A 42 -4.62 -5.89 14.61
C SER A 42 -3.95 -5.46 13.32
N LEU A 43 -3.78 -4.14 13.16
CA LEU A 43 -3.03 -3.60 12.04
C LEU A 43 -1.54 -3.75 12.35
N GLN A 44 -0.90 -4.67 11.67
CA GLN A 44 0.53 -4.93 11.81
C GLN A 44 1.27 -4.41 10.60
N ARG A 45 2.46 -3.88 10.83
CA ARG A 45 3.44 -3.62 9.79
C ARG A 45 4.43 -4.78 9.80
N LEU A 46 4.67 -5.33 8.62
CA LEU A 46 5.63 -6.40 8.44
C LEU A 46 6.46 -6.13 7.19
N SER A 47 7.76 -6.31 7.29
CA SER A 47 8.63 -6.26 6.13
C SER A 47 9.63 -7.41 6.24
N ALA A 48 9.67 -8.28 5.24
CA ALA A 48 10.58 -9.40 5.21
C ALA A 48 12.04 -8.92 5.12
N ALA A 49 12.91 -9.52 5.91
CA ALA A 49 14.34 -9.21 5.89
C ALA A 49 14.97 -9.47 4.51
N ARG A 50 14.46 -10.46 3.78
CA ARG A 50 14.82 -10.79 2.41
C ARG A 50 13.55 -11.09 1.61
N TYR A 51 13.48 -10.60 0.37
CA TYR A 51 12.38 -10.90 -0.55
C TYR A 51 12.67 -12.13 -1.39
N THR A 52 13.92 -12.60 -1.39
CA THR A 52 14.33 -13.74 -2.23
C THR A 52 15.15 -14.76 -1.50
N ALA A 53 14.99 -16.02 -1.90
CA ALA A 53 15.79 -17.16 -1.52
C ALA A 53 16.16 -17.96 -2.78
N GLN A 54 16.80 -19.11 -2.62
CA GLN A 54 17.14 -19.97 -3.76
C GLN A 54 15.85 -20.37 -4.54
N ARG A 55 15.73 -19.87 -5.77
CA ARG A 55 14.59 -20.12 -6.68
C ARG A 55 13.22 -19.71 -6.12
N CYS A 56 13.19 -18.81 -5.15
CA CYS A 56 11.98 -18.34 -4.50
C CYS A 56 11.97 -16.82 -4.40
N ALA A 57 10.81 -16.21 -4.61
CA ALA A 57 10.57 -14.79 -4.38
C ALA A 57 9.27 -14.60 -3.59
N LEU A 58 9.27 -13.67 -2.64
CA LEU A 58 8.10 -13.20 -1.92
C LEU A 58 7.49 -12.01 -2.68
N VAL A 59 6.16 -11.96 -2.73
CA VAL A 59 5.40 -10.94 -3.46
C VAL A 59 4.24 -10.47 -2.59
N GLY A 60 3.94 -9.18 -2.60
CA GLY A 60 2.83 -8.60 -1.84
C GLY A 60 2.94 -8.82 -0.35
N ASP A 61 1.85 -9.18 0.31
CA ASP A 61 1.76 -9.32 1.77
C ASP A 61 2.74 -10.35 2.34
N ALA A 62 3.17 -11.33 1.54
CA ALA A 62 4.24 -12.25 1.95
C ALA A 62 5.60 -11.57 2.10
N ALA A 63 5.84 -10.48 1.37
CA ALA A 63 7.08 -9.70 1.43
C ALA A 63 6.96 -8.49 2.37
N HIS A 64 5.80 -7.82 2.36
CA HIS A 64 5.55 -6.59 3.12
C HIS A 64 4.06 -6.39 3.40
N VAL A 65 3.74 -6.00 4.62
CA VAL A 65 2.40 -5.56 5.00
C VAL A 65 2.50 -4.08 5.38
N VAL A 66 1.89 -3.23 4.59
CA VAL A 66 1.86 -1.79 4.84
C VAL A 66 0.60 -1.38 5.60
N HIS A 67 0.66 -0.24 6.30
CA HIS A 67 -0.50 0.25 7.03
C HIS A 67 -1.64 0.59 6.05
N PRO A 68 -2.89 0.13 6.29
CA PRO A 68 -4.00 0.22 5.33
C PRO A 68 -4.52 1.64 5.08
N LEU A 69 -4.02 2.65 5.78
CA LEU A 69 -4.48 4.05 5.68
C LEU A 69 -4.49 4.60 4.25
N ALA A 70 -3.60 4.14 3.40
CA ALA A 70 -3.53 4.60 2.03
C ALA A 70 -4.19 3.64 1.03
N GLY A 71 -4.72 2.48 1.47
CA GLY A 71 -5.27 1.46 0.58
C GLY A 71 -4.26 0.89 -0.43
N GLN A 72 -2.95 1.05 -0.19
CA GLN A 72 -1.88 0.76 -1.16
C GLN A 72 -1.38 -0.68 -1.13
N GLY A 73 -1.74 -1.50 -0.15
CA GLY A 73 -1.20 -2.86 0.00
C GLY A 73 -1.34 -3.70 -1.27
N VAL A 74 -2.54 -3.79 -1.82
CA VAL A 74 -2.81 -4.54 -3.06
C VAL A 74 -2.05 -3.96 -4.24
N ASN A 75 -1.97 -2.64 -4.37
CA ASN A 75 -1.26 -1.98 -5.47
C ASN A 75 0.25 -2.29 -5.44
N LEU A 76 0.87 -2.27 -4.27
CA LEU A 76 2.27 -2.65 -4.10
C LEU A 76 2.49 -4.12 -4.47
N GLY A 77 1.58 -5.02 -4.10
CA GLY A 77 1.63 -6.42 -4.47
C GLY A 77 1.52 -6.64 -5.99
N TRP A 78 0.67 -5.89 -6.68
CA TRP A 78 0.59 -5.92 -8.15
C TRP A 78 1.88 -5.41 -8.81
N LEU A 79 2.48 -4.35 -8.28
CA LEU A 79 3.76 -3.84 -8.77
C LEU A 79 4.90 -4.85 -8.55
N ASP A 80 4.90 -5.56 -7.44
CA ASP A 80 5.86 -6.65 -7.19
C ASP A 80 5.71 -7.76 -8.23
N ALA A 81 4.48 -8.20 -8.49
CA ALA A 81 4.19 -9.24 -9.47
C ALA A 81 4.62 -8.82 -10.89
N ALA A 82 4.31 -7.58 -11.28
CA ALA A 82 4.69 -7.03 -12.57
C ALA A 82 6.21 -6.93 -12.73
N ALA A 83 6.92 -6.44 -11.71
CA ALA A 83 8.38 -6.34 -11.72
C ALA A 83 9.05 -7.71 -11.82
N LEU A 84 8.56 -8.69 -11.05
CA LEU A 84 9.08 -10.06 -11.12
C LEU A 84 8.83 -10.68 -12.50
N ALA A 85 7.62 -10.51 -13.04
CA ALA A 85 7.29 -11.02 -14.39
C ALA A 85 8.18 -10.40 -15.48
N GLN A 86 8.40 -9.07 -15.43
CA GLN A 86 9.28 -8.37 -16.35
C GLN A 86 10.71 -8.93 -16.31
N LEU A 87 11.28 -9.10 -15.13
CA LEU A 87 12.64 -9.65 -14.98
C LEU A 87 12.72 -11.11 -15.43
N CYS A 88 11.69 -11.91 -15.21
CA CYS A 88 11.62 -13.28 -15.70
C CYS A 88 11.57 -13.34 -17.24
N VAL A 89 10.81 -12.45 -17.88
CA VAL A 89 10.76 -12.35 -19.35
C VAL A 89 12.12 -11.96 -19.92
N GLN A 90 12.78 -10.98 -19.32
CA GLN A 90 14.13 -10.54 -19.71
C GLN A 90 15.17 -11.66 -19.53
N ALA A 91 15.14 -12.37 -18.40
CA ALA A 91 16.03 -13.51 -18.15
C ALA A 91 15.85 -14.61 -19.20
N ARG A 92 14.58 -14.93 -19.53
CA ARG A 92 14.28 -15.92 -20.57
C ARG A 92 14.78 -15.49 -21.95
N ALA A 93 14.59 -14.22 -22.31
CA ALA A 93 15.04 -13.68 -23.58
C ALA A 93 16.58 -13.70 -23.74
N SER A 94 17.30 -13.54 -22.62
CA SER A 94 18.78 -13.65 -22.58
C SER A 94 19.32 -15.07 -22.35
N GLY A 95 18.46 -16.10 -22.36
CA GLY A 95 18.86 -17.48 -22.13
C GLY A 95 19.21 -17.82 -20.68
N GLU A 96 18.93 -16.92 -19.73
CA GLU A 96 19.17 -17.13 -18.30
C GLU A 96 18.10 -18.04 -17.71
N GLN A 97 18.47 -18.86 -16.72
CA GLN A 97 17.49 -19.72 -16.06
C GLN A 97 16.52 -18.89 -15.22
N LEU A 98 15.22 -19.21 -15.33
CA LEU A 98 14.21 -18.64 -14.45
C LEU A 98 14.53 -19.01 -12.98
N GLY A 99 14.55 -18.02 -12.11
CA GLY A 99 14.95 -18.20 -10.72
C GLY A 99 16.47 -18.13 -10.50
N ALA A 100 17.25 -17.70 -11.50
CA ALA A 100 18.66 -17.37 -11.31
C ALA A 100 18.82 -16.32 -10.22
N GLN A 101 19.83 -16.47 -9.38
CA GLN A 101 20.04 -15.58 -8.24
C GLN A 101 20.24 -14.10 -8.67
N ARG A 102 20.82 -13.88 -9.85
CA ARG A 102 21.01 -12.54 -10.40
C ARG A 102 19.67 -11.84 -10.64
N THR A 103 18.73 -12.53 -11.30
CA THR A 103 17.37 -12.03 -11.59
C THR A 103 16.59 -11.77 -10.30
N LEU A 104 16.63 -12.72 -9.36
CA LEU A 104 15.94 -12.58 -8.08
C LEU A 104 16.51 -11.42 -7.24
N ARG A 105 17.83 -11.25 -7.20
CA ARG A 105 18.44 -10.10 -6.51
C ARG A 105 18.14 -8.77 -7.18
N ALA A 106 17.96 -8.74 -8.51
CA ALA A 106 17.52 -7.53 -9.21
C ALA A 106 16.11 -7.14 -8.76
N TYR A 107 15.19 -8.12 -8.72
CA TYR A 107 13.86 -7.96 -8.19
C TYR A 107 13.86 -7.43 -6.74
N GLU A 108 14.60 -8.08 -5.85
CA GLU A 108 14.66 -7.68 -4.44
C GLU A 108 15.16 -6.23 -4.28
N ARG A 109 16.26 -5.87 -4.95
CA ARG A 109 16.81 -4.50 -4.86
C ARG A 109 15.80 -3.46 -5.35
N TRP A 110 15.14 -3.74 -6.44
CA TRP A 110 14.16 -2.82 -7.02
C TRP A 110 12.96 -2.68 -6.09
N ARG A 111 12.23 -3.76 -5.84
CA ARG A 111 10.96 -3.70 -5.13
C ARG A 111 11.10 -3.34 -3.65
N LYS A 112 12.12 -3.90 -3.00
CA LYS A 112 12.33 -3.62 -1.57
C LYS A 112 12.66 -2.15 -1.33
N GLY A 113 13.46 -1.54 -2.19
CA GLY A 113 13.78 -0.11 -2.09
C GLY A 113 12.52 0.76 -2.23
N GLU A 114 11.69 0.51 -3.24
CA GLU A 114 10.46 1.25 -3.45
C GLU A 114 9.42 1.02 -2.36
N ASN A 115 9.24 -0.23 -1.93
CA ASN A 115 8.30 -0.56 -0.86
C ASN A 115 8.71 0.10 0.47
N GLN A 116 9.99 0.10 0.81
CA GLN A 116 10.50 0.80 2.01
C GLN A 116 10.31 2.31 1.92
N LEU A 117 10.52 2.91 0.76
CA LEU A 117 10.27 4.34 0.55
C LEU A 117 8.78 4.67 0.74
N MET A 118 7.89 3.84 0.20
CA MET A 118 6.44 4.01 0.36
C MET A 118 6.02 3.83 1.82
N GLU A 119 6.54 2.79 2.49
CA GLU A 119 6.30 2.57 3.93
C GLU A 119 6.73 3.78 4.76
N PHE A 120 7.92 4.32 4.48
CA PHE A 120 8.43 5.51 5.16
C PHE A 120 7.54 6.72 4.91
N ALA A 121 7.09 6.93 3.67
CA ALA A 121 6.22 8.04 3.30
C ALA A 121 4.86 7.94 4.03
N ILE A 122 4.24 6.75 4.07
CA ILE A 122 2.98 6.50 4.78
C ILE A 122 3.16 6.73 6.29
N ASP A 123 4.26 6.26 6.87
CA ASP A 123 4.55 6.38 8.31
C ASP A 123 4.79 7.86 8.69
N ALA A 124 5.56 8.58 7.88
CA ALA A 124 5.79 10.02 8.06
C ALA A 124 4.47 10.79 7.97
N PHE A 125 3.63 10.48 7.00
CA PHE A 125 2.32 11.09 6.83
C PHE A 125 1.41 10.82 8.04
N ASN A 126 1.37 9.58 8.52
CA ASN A 126 0.63 9.20 9.72
C ASN A 126 1.09 9.96 10.95
N ARG A 127 2.39 10.02 11.18
CA ARG A 127 2.94 10.74 12.35
C ARG A 127 2.61 12.23 12.29
N LEU A 128 2.71 12.83 11.12
CA LEU A 128 2.41 14.25 10.92
C LEU A 128 0.93 14.57 11.14
N LEU A 129 0.02 13.66 10.77
CA LEU A 129 -1.42 13.87 10.96
C LEU A 129 -1.91 13.45 12.33
N ALA A 130 -1.31 12.41 12.95
CA ALA A 130 -1.74 11.88 14.24
C ALA A 130 -1.26 12.72 15.44
N GLN A 131 -0.26 13.59 15.28
CA GLN A 131 0.34 14.36 16.39
C GLN A 131 -0.41 15.63 16.78
N GLY A 132 -1.70 15.79 16.45
CA GLY A 132 -2.56 16.85 16.97
C GLY A 132 -2.16 18.26 16.49
N GLU A 133 -2.29 19.27 17.36
CA GLU A 133 -2.19 20.71 17.04
C GLU A 133 -0.76 21.29 17.10
N GLY A 134 0.27 20.51 16.92
CA GLY A 134 1.65 21.00 16.92
C GLY A 134 2.02 21.80 15.65
N PRO A 135 3.06 22.66 15.71
CA PRO A 135 3.49 23.48 14.57
C PRO A 135 3.85 22.64 13.33
N LEU A 136 4.35 21.42 13.52
CA LEU A 136 4.65 20.47 12.45
C LEU A 136 3.40 19.96 11.76
N SER A 137 2.30 19.71 12.48
CA SER A 137 1.03 19.27 11.89
C SER A 137 0.37 20.39 11.07
N VAL A 138 0.49 21.64 11.50
CA VAL A 138 0.02 22.82 10.75
C VAL A 138 0.82 22.97 9.45
N LEU A 139 2.14 22.79 9.51
CA LEU A 139 3.00 22.83 8.33
C LEU A 139 2.67 21.69 7.34
N ALA A 140 2.46 20.49 7.84
CA ALA A 140 2.07 19.34 7.03
C ALA A 140 0.70 19.54 6.35
N ARG A 141 -0.29 20.07 7.07
CA ARG A 141 -1.60 20.42 6.48
C ARG A 141 -1.46 21.49 5.39
N ARG A 142 -0.62 22.52 5.61
CA ARG A 142 -0.34 23.54 4.59
C ARG A 142 0.37 22.95 3.38
N ALA A 143 1.34 22.06 3.58
CA ALA A 143 2.03 21.35 2.49
C ALA A 143 1.05 20.51 1.66
N LEU A 144 0.11 19.80 2.30
CA LEU A 144 -0.96 19.04 1.63
C LEU A 144 -1.88 19.96 0.79
N VAL A 145 -2.27 21.12 1.34
CA VAL A 145 -3.08 22.09 0.59
C VAL A 145 -2.31 22.62 -0.61
N MET A 146 -1.00 22.90 -0.46
CA MET A 146 -0.16 23.33 -1.58
C MET A 146 0.02 22.23 -2.62
N THR A 147 0.21 20.96 -2.20
CA THR A 147 0.26 19.80 -3.10
C THR A 147 -1.05 19.66 -3.89
N ASN A 148 -2.19 19.86 -3.22
CA ASN A 148 -3.50 19.81 -3.90
C ASN A 148 -3.69 20.95 -4.92
N ARG A 149 -3.01 22.07 -4.75
CA ARG A 149 -3.02 23.21 -5.69
C ARG A 149 -2.03 23.03 -6.84
N SER A 150 -1.02 22.18 -6.71
CA SER A 150 -0.01 21.94 -7.74
C SER A 150 -0.42 20.74 -8.61
N ALA A 151 -0.78 21.02 -9.86
CA ALA A 151 -1.15 19.96 -10.83
C ALA A 151 0.00 18.96 -11.06
N LEU A 152 1.25 19.42 -11.04
CA LEU A 152 2.45 18.59 -11.21
C LEU A 152 2.66 17.62 -10.04
N LEU A 153 2.61 18.13 -8.80
CA LEU A 153 2.75 17.29 -7.61
C LEU A 153 1.58 16.30 -7.49
N LYS A 154 0.36 16.76 -7.79
CA LYS A 154 -0.83 15.92 -7.79
C LYS A 154 -0.71 14.78 -8.81
N ARG A 155 -0.27 15.06 -10.03
CA ARG A 155 -0.04 14.04 -11.08
C ARG A 155 1.06 13.05 -10.68
N PHE A 156 2.13 13.54 -10.06
CA PHE A 156 3.21 12.67 -9.56
C PHE A 156 2.68 11.71 -8.49
N PHE A 157 1.97 12.20 -7.47
CA PHE A 157 1.41 11.35 -6.41
C PHE A 157 0.31 10.43 -6.93
N ILE A 158 -0.57 10.90 -7.81
CA ILE A 158 -1.62 10.08 -8.41
C ILE A 158 -1.01 8.99 -9.31
N GLY A 159 -0.03 9.32 -10.14
CA GLY A 159 0.66 8.34 -10.98
C GLY A 159 1.33 7.25 -10.16
N HIS A 160 1.98 7.63 -9.07
CA HIS A 160 2.60 6.67 -8.16
C HIS A 160 1.56 5.81 -7.40
N ALA A 161 0.45 6.42 -6.96
CA ALA A 161 -0.65 5.71 -6.30
C ALA A 161 -1.42 4.76 -7.24
N LEU A 162 -1.51 5.11 -8.53
CA LEU A 162 -2.13 4.28 -9.57
C LEU A 162 -1.20 3.18 -10.12
N GLY A 163 0.02 3.05 -9.58
CA GLY A 163 0.95 2.03 -10.01
C GLY A 163 1.49 2.24 -11.42
N GLN A 164 1.63 3.48 -11.86
CA GLN A 164 2.27 3.87 -13.12
C GLN A 164 3.68 4.44 -12.86
N PRO A 165 4.66 3.66 -12.39
CA PRO A 165 6.03 4.13 -12.37
C PRO A 165 6.51 4.27 -13.82
N PRO A 166 7.32 5.29 -14.12
CA PRO A 166 7.84 5.54 -15.48
C PRO A 166 8.54 4.33 -16.10
N GLU A 167 9.02 3.43 -15.27
CA GLU A 167 9.79 2.24 -15.65
C GLU A 167 8.92 1.06 -16.11
N LEU A 168 7.64 1.00 -15.70
CA LEU A 168 6.71 -0.04 -16.14
C LEU A 168 6.01 0.30 -17.47
N THR A 169 5.99 1.57 -17.87
CA THR A 169 5.40 1.98 -19.15
C THR A 169 6.20 1.50 -20.37
N ALA A 170 7.45 1.11 -20.18
CA ALA A 170 8.27 0.57 -21.26
C ALA A 170 7.79 -0.80 -21.78
N TRP A 171 7.10 -1.60 -20.97
CA TRP A 171 6.58 -2.91 -21.40
C TRP A 171 5.22 -2.81 -22.11
N GLU A 172 4.42 -1.76 -21.83
CA GLU A 172 3.16 -1.52 -22.54
C GLU A 172 3.38 -1.17 -24.01
N SER A 173 4.56 -0.62 -24.36
CA SER A 173 4.92 -0.32 -25.75
C SER A 173 5.37 -1.53 -26.54
N ASP A 174 5.79 -2.61 -25.88
CA ASP A 174 6.27 -3.83 -26.55
C ASP A 174 5.12 -4.85 -26.69
N ARG A 175 4.19 -4.57 -27.62
CA ARG A 175 3.03 -5.43 -27.95
C ARG A 175 3.42 -6.79 -28.56
N ALA A 176 4.65 -7.24 -28.38
CA ALA A 176 5.14 -8.50 -28.93
C ALA A 176 4.43 -9.74 -28.34
N TRP A 177 3.78 -9.64 -27.19
CA TRP A 177 3.05 -10.76 -26.57
C TRP A 177 1.61 -10.93 -27.11
N GLN A 178 1.05 -9.93 -27.82
CA GLN A 178 -0.31 -10.01 -28.40
C GLN A 178 -0.36 -10.81 -29.70
N ARG A 179 0.77 -11.32 -30.22
CA ARG A 179 0.86 -12.00 -31.51
C ARG A 179 1.24 -13.48 -31.43
N ARG A 180 0.84 -14.16 -30.36
CA ARG A 180 0.97 -15.63 -30.31
C ARG A 180 -0.32 -16.27 -29.84
#